data_f37f6c13c2306ad6817a54e20dae4d98
#
_entry.id   f37f6c13c2306ad6817a54e20dae4d98
#
_cell.length_a   1.000
_cell.length_b   1.000
_cell.length_c   1.000
_cell.angle_alpha   90.00
_cell.angle_beta   90.00
_cell.angle_gamma   90.00
#
_symmetry.space_group_name_H-M   'P 1'
#
loop_
_entity.id
_entity.type
_entity.pdbx_description
1 polymer ?
#
loop_
_entity_poly.entity_id
_entity_poly.type
_entity_poly.pdbx_seq_one_letter_code
_entity_poly.pdbx_strand_id
1 'polypeptide(L)'
;DRFVNQYEAFALLFGTPFGVRSRNPKYGEENVVNAWGETCSWPIGTPGPFPVHTPDKIVVKDIEHWRDYVKVPQVVYDAKEWEPFIAEAEKVDRNEQFATSFYAPGVFEMCHHLMSMQECLVAFYEYPDEMHELIDCITQFELDYAAELCKYVKPDALFHHDDWGSQISTFLSPDMFREFIKPAFMKIYGYYKSHGVQVIAHHSDSYAATLVPDMIDMGIDIWQGVMTSNNVPELIRKYGGKISFMGDIDSAKVDYEGWTKEVVQAEVDRACAECGTLYFIPNASQGLPMSTFPGVYEALSEAIDNCSKRYFPAQNG
;
A
#
# COMPACT_ATOMS: atom_id res chain seq x y z
N ASP A 1 -18.02 -8.12 -17.99
CA ASP A 1 -16.61 -8.14 -17.55
C ASP A 1 -15.87 -7.00 -18.23
N ARG A 2 -14.90 -6.39 -17.54
CA ARG A 2 -14.03 -5.34 -18.06
C ARG A 2 -12.76 -5.23 -17.21
N PHE A 3 -11.70 -4.65 -17.77
CA PHE A 3 -10.64 -4.10 -16.93
C PHE A 3 -11.17 -2.88 -16.19
N VAL A 4 -10.69 -2.69 -14.98
CA VAL A 4 -10.96 -1.52 -14.14
C VAL A 4 -9.63 -0.95 -13.65
N ASN A 5 -9.55 0.34 -13.40
CA ASN A 5 -8.44 0.89 -12.64
C ASN A 5 -8.74 0.82 -11.13
N GLN A 6 -7.72 1.05 -10.30
CA GLN A 6 -7.87 0.92 -8.85
C GLN A 6 -8.95 1.84 -8.26
N TYR A 7 -9.14 3.04 -8.80
CA TYR A 7 -10.11 4.00 -8.28
C TYR A 7 -11.56 3.71 -8.73
N GLU A 8 -11.74 2.87 -9.73
CA GLU A 8 -13.06 2.35 -10.09
C GLU A 8 -13.49 1.20 -9.18
N ALA A 9 -12.52 0.35 -8.76
CA ALA A 9 -12.80 -0.78 -7.89
C ALA A 9 -12.90 -0.39 -6.40
N PHE A 10 -12.05 0.57 -5.97
CA PHE A 10 -11.91 0.96 -4.58
C PHE A 10 -12.32 2.42 -4.35
N ALA A 11 -13.37 2.63 -3.56
CA ALA A 11 -13.65 3.93 -2.98
C ALA A 11 -12.75 4.12 -1.75
N LEU A 12 -11.60 4.77 -1.94
CA LEU A 12 -10.58 4.92 -0.90
C LEU A 12 -11.03 5.92 0.17
N LEU A 13 -11.07 5.47 1.41
CA LEU A 13 -11.41 6.22 2.61
C LEU A 13 -10.12 6.50 3.40
N PHE A 14 -9.60 7.70 3.29
CA PHE A 14 -8.34 8.10 3.94
C PHE A 14 -8.53 8.69 5.34
N GLY A 15 -9.76 9.06 5.69
CA GLY A 15 -10.04 9.82 6.90
C GLY A 15 -10.29 8.94 8.11
N THR A 16 -9.66 9.30 9.24
CA THR A 16 -9.95 8.78 10.57
C THR A 16 -9.65 9.85 11.61
N PRO A 17 -10.19 9.79 12.85
CA PRO A 17 -9.82 10.70 13.92
C PRO A 17 -8.30 10.69 14.18
N PHE A 18 -7.66 9.53 14.11
CA PHE A 18 -6.21 9.40 14.23
C PHE A 18 -5.49 10.18 13.11
N GLY A 19 -5.87 10.00 11.84
CA GLY A 19 -5.26 10.69 10.70
C GLY A 19 -5.33 12.21 10.81
N VAL A 20 -6.45 12.74 11.31
CA VAL A 20 -6.60 14.18 11.58
C VAL A 20 -5.66 14.67 12.68
N ARG A 21 -5.46 13.86 13.73
CA ARG A 21 -4.62 14.22 14.89
C ARG A 21 -3.14 13.95 14.66
N SER A 22 -2.81 12.98 13.84
CA SER A 22 -1.41 12.60 13.54
C SER A 22 -0.65 13.70 12.80
N ARG A 23 -1.35 14.56 12.05
CA ARG A 23 -0.75 15.67 11.30
C ARG A 23 0.37 15.22 10.36
N ASN A 24 0.06 14.34 9.43
CA ASN A 24 0.98 14.06 8.34
C ASN A 24 1.13 15.28 7.41
N PRO A 25 2.31 15.51 6.77
CA PRO A 25 2.51 16.63 5.87
C PRO A 25 1.57 16.56 4.67
N LYS A 26 1.08 17.71 4.23
CA LYS A 26 0.39 17.87 2.95
C LYS A 26 1.41 18.04 1.83
N TYR A 27 0.97 17.82 0.60
CA TYR A 27 1.81 18.05 -0.58
C TYR A 27 2.41 19.45 -0.58
N GLY A 28 3.74 19.52 -0.64
CA GLY A 28 4.53 20.74 -0.53
C GLY A 28 4.91 21.15 0.91
N GLU A 29 4.44 20.47 1.95
CA GLU A 29 4.86 20.75 3.33
C GLU A 29 6.12 19.97 3.70
N GLU A 30 6.99 20.59 4.49
CA GLU A 30 8.24 20.02 4.95
C GLU A 30 8.37 20.07 6.48
N ASN A 31 9.09 19.08 7.03
CA ASN A 31 9.44 19.01 8.44
C ASN A 31 8.25 19.06 9.41
N VAL A 32 7.20 18.36 9.08
CA VAL A 32 6.02 18.19 9.93
C VAL A 32 6.26 17.01 10.87
N VAL A 33 6.05 17.22 12.16
CA VAL A 33 6.17 16.13 13.16
C VAL A 33 4.80 15.49 13.34
N ASN A 34 4.71 14.18 13.11
CA ASN A 34 3.49 13.41 13.25
C ASN A 34 3.31 12.85 14.68
N ALA A 35 2.24 12.07 14.91
CA ALA A 35 1.91 11.52 16.23
C ALA A 35 2.93 10.50 16.76
N TRP A 36 3.69 9.83 15.89
CA TRP A 36 4.78 8.94 16.27
C TRP A 36 6.08 9.67 16.63
N GLY A 37 6.10 11.00 16.46
CA GLY A 37 7.28 11.83 16.64
C GLY A 37 8.20 11.87 15.43
N GLU A 38 7.81 11.23 14.32
CA GLU A 38 8.56 11.29 13.07
C GLU A 38 8.48 12.67 12.45
N THR A 39 9.61 13.17 11.98
CA THR A 39 9.63 14.35 11.12
C THR A 39 9.50 13.91 9.67
N CYS A 40 8.41 14.27 9.01
CA CYS A 40 8.13 13.93 7.62
C CYS A 40 8.07 15.16 6.73
N SER A 41 8.39 14.98 5.46
CA SER A 41 8.27 16.00 4.42
C SER A 41 7.60 15.43 3.18
N TRP A 42 6.76 16.23 2.50
CA TRP A 42 6.19 15.88 1.20
C TRP A 42 6.56 16.94 0.15
N PRO A 43 7.80 16.91 -0.36
CA PRO A 43 8.25 17.87 -1.38
C PRO A 43 7.43 17.76 -2.66
N ILE A 44 7.31 18.88 -3.37
CA ILE A 44 6.67 18.90 -4.69
C ILE A 44 7.42 17.98 -5.66
N GLY A 45 6.69 17.13 -6.39
CA GLY A 45 7.26 16.16 -7.34
C GLY A 45 7.60 14.81 -6.73
N THR A 46 7.33 14.59 -5.43
CA THR A 46 7.47 13.25 -4.81
C THR A 46 6.11 12.54 -4.71
N PRO A 47 6.08 11.21 -4.80
CA PRO A 47 4.85 10.43 -4.81
C PRO A 47 4.10 10.40 -3.47
N GLY A 48 4.80 10.69 -2.35
CA GLY A 48 4.23 10.65 -1.01
C GLY A 48 5.07 11.38 0.03
N PRO A 49 4.62 11.45 1.28
CA PRO A 49 5.43 11.94 2.38
C PRO A 49 6.47 10.88 2.79
N PHE A 50 7.67 11.36 3.08
CA PHE A 50 8.78 10.51 3.55
C PHE A 50 9.36 11.05 4.86
N PRO A 51 9.87 10.17 5.75
CA PRO A 51 10.57 10.58 6.95
C PRO A 51 11.90 11.27 6.59
N VAL A 52 12.28 12.25 7.41
CA VAL A 52 13.54 12.98 7.30
C VAL A 52 14.55 12.38 8.27
N HIS A 53 15.45 11.55 7.76
CA HIS A 53 16.43 10.81 8.55
C HIS A 53 17.75 11.58 8.74
N THR A 54 17.68 12.78 9.34
CA THR A 54 18.88 13.43 9.87
C THR A 54 19.10 13.02 11.34
N PRO A 55 20.33 13.01 11.86
CA PRO A 55 20.61 12.49 13.22
C PRO A 55 19.78 13.13 14.34
N ASP A 56 19.39 14.38 14.16
CA ASP A 56 18.54 15.11 15.11
C ASP A 56 17.05 14.76 15.00
N LYS A 57 16.59 14.23 13.85
CA LYS A 57 15.17 13.93 13.55
C LYS A 57 14.80 12.45 13.63
N ILE A 58 15.77 11.55 13.62
CA ILE A 58 15.55 10.13 13.86
C ILE A 58 14.95 9.94 15.24
N VAL A 59 13.85 9.18 15.33
CA VAL A 59 13.14 8.92 16.59
C VAL A 59 13.93 7.94 17.45
N VAL A 60 14.16 6.73 16.96
CA VAL A 60 14.91 5.68 17.68
C VAL A 60 16.38 5.83 17.37
N LYS A 61 17.11 6.36 18.33
CA LYS A 61 18.57 6.61 18.23
C LYS A 61 19.40 5.43 18.71
N ASP A 62 18.79 4.54 19.48
CA ASP A 62 19.39 3.37 20.06
C ASP A 62 18.29 2.30 20.20
N ILE A 63 18.43 1.22 19.44
CA ILE A 63 17.39 0.16 19.39
C ILE A 63 17.29 -0.61 20.70
N GLU A 64 18.39 -0.79 21.46
CA GLU A 64 18.36 -1.45 22.77
C GLU A 64 17.47 -0.69 23.78
N HIS A 65 17.27 0.60 23.54
CA HIS A 65 16.47 1.48 24.39
C HIS A 65 15.26 2.09 23.64
N TRP A 66 14.76 1.43 22.60
CA TRP A 66 13.71 1.97 21.73
C TRP A 66 12.46 2.46 22.48
N ARG A 67 12.13 1.85 23.62
CA ARG A 67 10.98 2.24 24.46
C ARG A 67 11.10 3.62 25.09
N ASP A 68 12.31 4.13 25.23
CA ASP A 68 12.54 5.49 25.74
C ASP A 68 12.22 6.55 24.70
N TYR A 69 12.24 6.18 23.42
CA TYR A 69 12.05 7.07 22.29
C TYR A 69 10.64 6.97 21.70
N VAL A 70 10.12 5.77 21.53
CA VAL A 70 8.83 5.54 20.86
C VAL A 70 7.66 5.81 21.81
N LYS A 71 6.77 6.70 21.37
CA LYS A 71 5.50 6.96 22.05
C LYS A 71 4.37 6.53 21.14
N VAL A 72 3.75 5.41 21.49
CA VAL A 72 2.62 4.87 20.71
C VAL A 72 1.45 5.86 20.75
N PRO A 73 0.95 6.29 19.60
CA PRO A 73 -0.18 7.21 19.55
C PRO A 73 -1.48 6.57 20.03
N GLN A 74 -2.41 7.40 20.48
CA GLN A 74 -3.77 6.95 20.78
C GLN A 74 -4.55 6.73 19.49
N VAL A 75 -5.33 5.65 19.41
CA VAL A 75 -6.24 5.36 18.28
C VAL A 75 -7.71 5.28 18.68
N VAL A 76 -8.01 5.12 19.96
CA VAL A 76 -9.38 5.07 20.49
C VAL A 76 -9.91 6.48 20.72
N TYR A 77 -11.01 6.82 20.05
CA TYR A 77 -11.64 8.13 20.09
C TYR A 77 -13.14 8.01 20.38
N ASP A 78 -13.76 9.12 20.81
CA ASP A 78 -15.20 9.17 21.04
C ASP A 78 -15.98 8.92 19.73
N ALA A 79 -17.14 8.26 19.83
CA ALA A 79 -17.99 7.96 18.67
C ALA A 79 -18.31 9.21 17.83
N LYS A 80 -18.47 10.37 18.47
CA LYS A 80 -18.75 11.64 17.80
C LYS A 80 -17.61 12.06 16.85
N GLU A 81 -16.37 11.72 17.15
CA GLU A 81 -15.22 12.03 16.30
C GLU A 81 -15.20 11.18 15.02
N TRP A 82 -15.88 10.03 15.05
CA TRP A 82 -16.03 9.15 13.89
C TRP A 82 -17.17 9.55 12.95
N GLU A 83 -18.15 10.37 13.37
CA GLU A 83 -19.32 10.75 12.57
C GLU A 83 -18.98 11.22 11.14
N PRO A 84 -17.98 12.11 10.92
CA PRO A 84 -17.64 12.54 9.56
C PRO A 84 -17.17 11.41 8.66
N PHE A 85 -16.41 10.45 9.20
CA PHE A 85 -15.83 9.33 8.45
C PHE A 85 -16.86 8.24 8.17
N ILE A 86 -17.79 8.03 9.11
CA ILE A 86 -18.98 7.17 8.90
C ILE A 86 -19.80 7.74 7.75
N ALA A 87 -20.08 9.04 7.77
CA ALA A 87 -20.86 9.71 6.73
C ALA A 87 -20.18 9.65 5.34
N GLU A 88 -18.84 9.64 5.27
CA GLU A 88 -18.14 9.41 3.99
C GLU A 88 -18.27 7.97 3.52
N ALA A 89 -18.13 6.99 4.41
CA ALA A 89 -18.29 5.59 4.08
C ALA A 89 -19.71 5.24 3.62
N GLU A 90 -20.72 5.91 4.18
CA GLU A 90 -22.13 5.74 3.81
C GLU A 90 -22.47 6.30 2.40
N LYS A 91 -21.65 7.17 1.83
CA LYS A 91 -21.83 7.67 0.45
C LYS A 91 -21.41 6.67 -0.62
N VAL A 92 -20.63 5.66 -0.25
CA VAL A 92 -20.12 4.66 -1.20
C VAL A 92 -21.27 3.74 -1.63
N ASP A 93 -21.51 3.65 -2.93
CA ASP A 93 -22.40 2.61 -3.48
C ASP A 93 -21.66 1.27 -3.47
N ARG A 94 -21.92 0.48 -2.43
CA ARG A 94 -21.28 -0.83 -2.21
C ARG A 94 -21.71 -1.93 -3.20
N ASN A 95 -22.62 -1.61 -4.13
CA ASN A 95 -22.91 -2.50 -5.26
C ASN A 95 -21.95 -2.27 -6.42
N GLU A 96 -21.32 -1.09 -6.49
CA GLU A 96 -20.44 -0.68 -7.57
C GLU A 96 -18.95 -0.69 -7.15
N GLN A 97 -18.65 -0.33 -5.87
CA GLN A 97 -17.28 -0.17 -5.36
C GLN A 97 -17.15 -0.74 -3.95
N PHE A 98 -15.97 -1.20 -3.60
CA PHE A 98 -15.62 -1.53 -2.22
C PHE A 98 -15.36 -0.25 -1.42
N ALA A 99 -16.07 -0.06 -0.29
CA ALA A 99 -15.69 0.95 0.69
C ALA A 99 -14.36 0.51 1.32
N THR A 100 -13.27 1.17 0.93
CA THR A 100 -11.90 0.70 1.17
C THR A 100 -11.18 1.60 2.15
N SER A 101 -10.84 1.13 3.33
CA SER A 101 -9.96 1.87 4.24
C SER A 101 -8.52 1.80 3.74
N PHE A 102 -7.83 2.96 3.80
CA PHE A 102 -6.42 3.08 3.48
C PHE A 102 -5.60 3.11 4.77
N TYR A 103 -4.48 2.38 4.80
CA TYR A 103 -3.52 2.41 5.89
C TYR A 103 -2.08 2.44 5.35
N ALA A 104 -1.27 3.34 5.87
CA ALA A 104 0.16 3.49 5.63
C ALA A 104 0.80 4.34 6.76
N PRO A 105 2.09 4.15 7.05
CA PRO A 105 2.97 3.06 6.62
C PRO A 105 2.63 1.76 7.35
N GLY A 106 2.97 0.61 6.75
CA GLY A 106 2.83 -0.69 7.39
C GLY A 106 3.98 -1.02 8.35
N VAL A 107 4.01 -2.28 8.80
CA VAL A 107 4.89 -2.71 9.91
C VAL A 107 6.38 -2.53 9.59
N PHE A 108 6.82 -2.97 8.41
CA PHE A 108 8.24 -2.84 8.03
C PHE A 108 8.63 -1.39 7.79
N GLU A 109 7.80 -0.65 7.06
CA GLU A 109 8.04 0.78 6.82
C GLU A 109 8.08 1.56 8.12
N MET A 110 7.17 1.30 9.06
CA MET A 110 7.18 1.97 10.36
C MET A 110 8.48 1.70 11.12
N CYS A 111 9.05 0.49 11.07
CA CYS A 111 10.34 0.21 11.70
C CYS A 111 11.44 1.13 11.15
N HIS A 112 11.61 1.19 9.83
CA HIS A 112 12.66 2.04 9.26
C HIS A 112 12.31 3.53 9.22
N HIS A 113 11.05 3.91 9.32
CA HIS A 113 10.63 5.30 9.50
C HIS A 113 11.11 5.84 10.86
N LEU A 114 11.01 5.02 11.89
CA LEU A 114 11.41 5.41 13.25
C LEU A 114 12.95 5.53 13.41
N MET A 115 13.76 4.76 12.64
CA MET A 115 15.21 4.70 12.87
C MET A 115 16.12 4.97 11.66
N SER A 116 15.66 4.92 10.46
CA SER A 116 16.30 4.90 9.14
C SER A 116 16.38 3.49 8.55
N MET A 117 16.44 3.42 7.24
CA MET A 117 16.53 2.13 6.52
C MET A 117 17.80 1.37 6.90
N GLN A 118 18.96 2.04 6.94
CA GLN A 118 20.22 1.38 7.24
C GLN A 118 20.23 0.80 8.65
N GLU A 119 19.90 1.59 9.65
CA GLU A 119 19.88 1.15 11.05
C GLU A 119 18.85 0.04 11.27
N CYS A 120 17.67 0.14 10.64
CA CYS A 120 16.64 -0.89 10.69
C CYS A 120 17.13 -2.23 10.14
N LEU A 121 17.76 -2.22 8.95
CA LEU A 121 18.27 -3.44 8.33
C LEU A 121 19.41 -4.09 9.15
N VAL A 122 20.27 -3.30 9.77
CA VAL A 122 21.32 -3.78 10.67
C VAL A 122 20.70 -4.37 11.95
N ALA A 123 19.69 -3.70 12.52
CA ALA A 123 19.04 -4.13 13.75
C ALA A 123 18.39 -5.52 13.65
N PHE A 124 17.86 -5.91 12.51
CA PHE A 124 17.33 -7.28 12.29
C PHE A 124 18.38 -8.37 12.53
N TYR A 125 19.67 -8.07 12.35
CA TYR A 125 20.77 -9.03 12.56
C TYR A 125 21.42 -8.90 13.94
N GLU A 126 21.58 -7.67 14.43
CA GLU A 126 22.35 -7.39 15.64
C GLU A 126 21.48 -7.36 16.91
N TYR A 127 20.18 -7.00 16.74
CA TYR A 127 19.23 -6.81 17.84
C TYR A 127 17.88 -7.47 17.54
N PRO A 128 17.85 -8.78 17.24
CA PRO A 128 16.61 -9.46 16.81
C PRO A 128 15.51 -9.44 17.87
N ASP A 129 15.85 -9.53 19.16
CA ASP A 129 14.87 -9.51 20.23
C ASP A 129 14.16 -8.16 20.34
N GLU A 130 14.92 -7.05 20.26
CA GLU A 130 14.39 -5.70 20.27
C GLU A 130 13.54 -5.41 19.03
N MET A 131 13.95 -5.94 17.87
CA MET A 131 13.15 -5.81 16.63
C MET A 131 11.83 -6.58 16.74
N HIS A 132 11.81 -7.78 17.30
CA HIS A 132 10.57 -8.50 17.60
C HIS A 132 9.65 -7.69 18.51
N GLU A 133 10.19 -7.09 19.58
CA GLU A 133 9.42 -6.28 20.51
C GLU A 133 8.87 -5.00 19.88
N LEU A 134 9.65 -4.31 19.04
CA LEU A 134 9.21 -3.13 18.31
C LEU A 134 8.12 -3.47 17.30
N ILE A 135 8.30 -4.56 16.54
CA ILE A 135 7.32 -5.07 15.58
C ILE A 135 6.01 -5.47 16.30
N ASP A 136 6.09 -6.15 17.44
CA ASP A 136 4.88 -6.49 18.22
C ASP A 136 4.17 -5.22 18.73
N CYS A 137 4.91 -4.19 19.11
CA CYS A 137 4.35 -2.90 19.51
C CYS A 137 3.60 -2.21 18.36
N ILE A 138 4.22 -2.15 17.16
CA ILE A 138 3.59 -1.59 15.95
C ILE A 138 2.37 -2.42 15.55
N THR A 139 2.51 -3.75 15.59
CA THR A 139 1.41 -4.69 15.28
C THR A 139 0.21 -4.47 16.21
N GLN A 140 0.44 -4.27 17.49
CA GLN A 140 -0.64 -4.00 18.44
C GLN A 140 -1.34 -2.68 18.15
N PHE A 141 -0.57 -1.63 17.81
CA PHE A 141 -1.15 -0.36 17.37
C PHE A 141 -2.05 -0.53 16.14
N GLU A 142 -1.60 -1.27 15.13
CA GLU A 142 -2.40 -1.53 13.93
C GLU A 142 -3.65 -2.37 14.23
N LEU A 143 -3.58 -3.31 15.15
CA LEU A 143 -4.75 -4.09 15.61
C LEU A 143 -5.77 -3.20 16.33
N ASP A 144 -5.31 -2.31 17.19
CA ASP A 144 -6.19 -1.36 17.89
C ASP A 144 -6.84 -0.39 16.88
N TYR A 145 -6.08 0.06 15.87
CA TYR A 145 -6.58 0.88 14.77
C TYR A 145 -7.62 0.11 13.93
N ALA A 146 -7.33 -1.15 13.58
CA ALA A 146 -8.25 -2.02 12.86
C ALA A 146 -9.57 -2.23 13.62
N ALA A 147 -9.49 -2.37 14.95
CA ALA A 147 -10.66 -2.53 15.80
C ALA A 147 -11.61 -1.31 15.71
N GLU A 148 -11.05 -0.11 15.77
CA GLU A 148 -11.84 1.11 15.64
C GLU A 148 -12.42 1.29 14.21
N LEU A 149 -11.64 1.00 13.17
CA LEU A 149 -12.12 1.01 11.78
C LEU A 149 -13.27 0.03 11.56
N CYS A 150 -13.11 -1.22 11.96
CA CYS A 150 -14.14 -2.25 11.81
C CYS A 150 -15.41 -1.94 12.59
N LYS A 151 -15.27 -1.28 13.75
CA LYS A 151 -16.40 -0.86 14.59
C LYS A 151 -17.21 0.27 13.96
N TYR A 152 -16.56 1.31 13.44
CA TYR A 152 -17.21 2.55 13.01
C TYR A 152 -17.40 2.64 11.50
N VAL A 153 -16.36 2.41 10.71
CA VAL A 153 -16.38 2.56 9.24
C VAL A 153 -16.92 1.32 8.54
N LYS A 154 -16.64 0.14 9.10
CA LYS A 154 -17.02 -1.18 8.55
C LYS A 154 -16.63 -1.30 7.08
N PRO A 155 -15.33 -1.24 6.76
CA PRO A 155 -14.85 -1.29 5.39
C PRO A 155 -15.11 -2.67 4.75
N ASP A 156 -15.36 -2.67 3.44
CA ASP A 156 -15.45 -3.90 2.63
C ASP A 156 -14.07 -4.40 2.22
N ALA A 157 -13.12 -3.46 2.07
CA ALA A 157 -11.75 -3.76 1.70
C ALA A 157 -10.75 -2.93 2.52
N LEU A 158 -9.54 -3.46 2.62
CA LEU A 158 -8.37 -2.75 3.14
C LEU A 158 -7.37 -2.55 2.00
N PHE A 159 -6.89 -1.32 1.83
CA PHE A 159 -5.71 -1.00 1.05
C PHE A 159 -4.57 -0.69 2.03
N HIS A 160 -3.61 -1.59 2.13
CA HIS A 160 -2.52 -1.52 3.11
C HIS A 160 -1.18 -1.34 2.39
N HIS A 161 -0.43 -0.33 2.79
CA HIS A 161 0.83 0.04 2.16
C HIS A 161 2.01 -0.36 3.06
N ASP A 162 2.90 -1.22 2.54
CA ASP A 162 4.18 -1.56 3.19
C ASP A 162 5.15 -2.10 2.12
N ASP A 163 6.19 -1.35 1.80
CA ASP A 163 7.15 -1.73 0.78
C ASP A 163 8.20 -2.69 1.33
N TRP A 164 8.30 -3.88 0.71
CA TRP A 164 9.17 -4.97 1.17
C TRP A 164 10.44 -5.14 0.36
N GLY A 165 10.69 -4.27 -0.59
CA GLY A 165 11.87 -4.36 -1.44
C GLY A 165 12.15 -3.11 -2.24
N SER A 166 13.30 -3.15 -2.89
CA SER A 166 13.69 -2.20 -3.92
C SER A 166 13.16 -2.64 -5.29
N GLN A 167 13.55 -1.96 -6.35
CA GLN A 167 13.20 -2.33 -7.72
C GLN A 167 13.80 -3.69 -8.18
N ILE A 168 14.81 -4.21 -7.49
CA ILE A 168 15.58 -5.38 -7.91
C ILE A 168 15.67 -6.51 -6.88
N SER A 169 15.33 -6.25 -5.62
CA SER A 169 15.41 -7.25 -4.55
C SER A 169 14.50 -6.91 -3.38
N THR A 170 14.10 -7.92 -2.60
CA THR A 170 13.51 -7.70 -1.28
C THR A 170 14.56 -7.10 -0.33
N PHE A 171 14.10 -6.29 0.65
CA PHE A 171 14.97 -5.73 1.68
C PHE A 171 15.43 -6.78 2.69
N LEU A 172 14.53 -7.68 3.07
CA LEU A 172 14.83 -8.84 3.90
C LEU A 172 14.89 -10.10 3.06
N SER A 173 15.72 -11.07 3.47
CA SER A 173 15.62 -12.41 2.88
C SER A 173 14.23 -13.00 3.14
N PRO A 174 13.74 -13.95 2.32
CA PRO A 174 12.45 -14.59 2.57
C PRO A 174 12.34 -15.24 3.96
N ASP A 175 13.44 -15.77 4.49
CA ASP A 175 13.45 -16.39 5.81
C ASP A 175 13.32 -15.34 6.92
N MET A 176 14.02 -14.21 6.83
CA MET A 176 13.86 -13.10 7.76
C MET A 176 12.47 -12.47 7.66
N PHE A 177 11.92 -12.33 6.45
CA PHE A 177 10.55 -11.85 6.27
C PHE A 177 9.55 -12.76 6.99
N ARG A 178 9.72 -14.08 6.89
CA ARG A 178 8.86 -15.06 7.58
C ARG A 178 9.02 -15.03 9.08
N GLU A 179 10.22 -14.74 9.58
CA GLU A 179 10.49 -14.64 10.99
C GLU A 179 9.89 -13.38 11.61
N PHE A 180 10.17 -12.21 11.02
CA PHE A 180 9.88 -10.91 11.63
C PHE A 180 8.56 -10.30 11.15
N ILE A 181 8.29 -10.31 9.86
CA ILE A 181 7.22 -9.49 9.24
C ILE A 181 5.93 -10.29 9.04
N LYS A 182 6.02 -11.46 8.45
CA LYS A 182 4.85 -12.31 8.15
C LYS A 182 3.92 -12.54 9.35
N PRO A 183 4.40 -12.82 10.58
CA PRO A 183 3.52 -13.06 11.73
C PRO A 183 2.67 -11.85 12.11
N ALA A 184 3.20 -10.63 11.94
CA ALA A 184 2.48 -9.39 12.17
C ALA A 184 1.30 -9.25 11.20
N PHE A 185 1.55 -9.41 9.91
CA PHE A 185 0.52 -9.31 8.87
C PHE A 185 -0.53 -10.41 8.97
N MET A 186 -0.15 -11.63 9.36
CA MET A 186 -1.14 -12.69 9.65
C MET A 186 -2.11 -12.30 10.76
N LYS A 187 -1.63 -11.63 11.82
CA LYS A 187 -2.49 -11.09 12.90
C LYS A 187 -3.39 -9.99 12.36
N ILE A 188 -2.81 -8.99 11.69
CA ILE A 188 -3.52 -7.79 11.21
C ILE A 188 -4.59 -8.17 10.16
N TYR A 189 -4.21 -8.88 9.10
CA TYR A 189 -5.15 -9.27 8.04
C TYR A 189 -6.18 -10.29 8.51
N GLY A 190 -5.76 -11.22 9.39
CA GLY A 190 -6.68 -12.13 10.05
C GLY A 190 -7.75 -11.40 10.87
N TYR A 191 -7.37 -10.32 11.56
CA TYR A 191 -8.32 -9.48 12.28
C TYR A 191 -9.34 -8.84 11.33
N TYR A 192 -8.88 -8.14 10.28
CA TYR A 192 -9.77 -7.51 9.29
C TYR A 192 -10.72 -8.51 8.64
N LYS A 193 -10.20 -9.65 8.16
CA LYS A 193 -11.00 -10.72 7.55
C LYS A 193 -12.07 -11.27 8.52
N SER A 194 -11.73 -11.48 9.78
CA SER A 194 -12.67 -11.96 10.80
C SER A 194 -13.76 -10.93 11.18
N HIS A 195 -13.56 -9.65 10.83
CA HIS A 195 -14.48 -8.56 11.11
C HIS A 195 -15.20 -8.02 9.85
N GLY A 196 -15.23 -8.81 8.78
CA GLY A 196 -16.08 -8.56 7.62
C GLY A 196 -15.38 -7.93 6.41
N VAL A 197 -14.09 -7.64 6.49
CA VAL A 197 -13.33 -7.18 5.33
C VAL A 197 -13.19 -8.33 4.32
N GLN A 198 -13.66 -8.10 3.10
CA GLN A 198 -13.72 -9.12 2.05
C GLN A 198 -12.43 -9.18 1.24
N VAL A 199 -11.79 -8.02 1.01
CA VAL A 199 -10.62 -7.90 0.14
C VAL A 199 -9.48 -7.20 0.87
N ILE A 200 -8.31 -7.84 0.88
CA ILE A 200 -7.03 -7.23 1.28
C ILE A 200 -6.23 -6.91 0.03
N ALA A 201 -6.09 -5.64 -0.29
CA ALA A 201 -5.17 -5.13 -1.31
C ALA A 201 -3.91 -4.62 -0.61
N HIS A 202 -2.82 -5.35 -0.78
CA HIS A 202 -1.52 -4.95 -0.22
C HIS A 202 -0.71 -4.23 -1.29
N HIS A 203 -0.30 -3.00 -0.99
CA HIS A 203 0.61 -2.25 -1.84
C HIS A 203 2.06 -2.55 -1.48
N SER A 204 2.84 -2.88 -2.50
CA SER A 204 4.28 -2.88 -2.46
C SER A 204 4.80 -2.71 -3.89
N ASP A 205 5.36 -1.54 -4.21
CA ASP A 205 5.95 -1.26 -5.52
C ASP A 205 7.42 -1.72 -5.58
N SER A 206 7.61 -2.99 -5.28
CA SER A 206 8.89 -3.63 -5.04
C SER A 206 9.11 -4.84 -5.94
N TYR A 207 10.36 -5.28 -6.05
CA TYR A 207 10.65 -6.66 -6.40
C TYR A 207 10.36 -7.55 -5.18
N ALA A 208 9.24 -8.26 -5.22
CA ALA A 208 8.80 -9.14 -4.12
C ALA A 208 8.23 -10.49 -4.64
N ALA A 209 8.57 -10.90 -5.87
CA ALA A 209 8.09 -12.15 -6.47
C ALA A 209 8.36 -13.38 -5.61
N THR A 210 9.46 -13.38 -4.85
CA THR A 210 9.83 -14.48 -3.94
C THR A 210 8.93 -14.59 -2.72
N LEU A 211 8.20 -13.54 -2.37
CA LEU A 211 7.29 -13.46 -1.23
C LEU A 211 5.82 -13.78 -1.57
N VAL A 212 5.49 -14.04 -2.86
CA VAL A 212 4.10 -14.33 -3.26
C VAL A 212 3.48 -15.51 -2.49
N PRO A 213 4.18 -16.62 -2.21
CA PRO A 213 3.63 -17.66 -1.34
C PRO A 213 3.27 -17.16 0.05
N ASP A 214 4.10 -16.28 0.63
CA ASP A 214 3.86 -15.69 1.94
C ASP A 214 2.70 -14.69 1.90
N MET A 215 2.55 -13.91 0.81
CA MET A 215 1.39 -13.04 0.59
C MET A 215 0.08 -13.83 0.60
N ILE A 216 0.05 -14.98 -0.08
CA ILE A 216 -1.12 -15.88 -0.11
C ILE A 216 -1.42 -16.41 1.29
N ASP A 217 -0.41 -16.85 2.03
CA ASP A 217 -0.57 -17.36 3.39
C ASP A 217 -1.08 -16.28 4.37
N MET A 218 -0.68 -15.03 4.19
CA MET A 218 -1.17 -13.88 4.97
C MET A 218 -2.59 -13.47 4.62
N GLY A 219 -3.18 -14.02 3.55
CA GLY A 219 -4.55 -13.72 3.13
C GLY A 219 -4.68 -12.46 2.27
N ILE A 220 -3.60 -12.06 1.58
CA ILE A 220 -3.64 -10.98 0.60
C ILE A 220 -4.38 -11.47 -0.64
N ASP A 221 -5.42 -10.75 -1.04
CA ASP A 221 -6.21 -11.06 -2.23
C ASP A 221 -5.66 -10.39 -3.48
N ILE A 222 -5.07 -9.20 -3.33
CA ILE A 222 -4.52 -8.41 -4.41
C ILE A 222 -3.16 -7.85 -3.99
N TRP A 223 -2.11 -8.14 -4.77
CA TRP A 223 -0.87 -7.40 -4.69
C TRP A 223 -0.93 -6.21 -5.64
N GLN A 224 -1.01 -4.99 -5.08
CA GLN A 224 -1.06 -3.74 -5.81
C GLN A 224 0.34 -3.11 -5.89
N GLY A 225 0.63 -2.43 -7.00
CA GLY A 225 1.95 -1.84 -7.27
C GLY A 225 2.95 -2.83 -7.88
N VAL A 226 2.49 -4.03 -8.27
CA VAL A 226 3.40 -5.05 -8.81
C VAL A 226 4.14 -4.54 -10.06
N MET A 227 5.47 -4.49 -9.97
CA MET A 227 6.34 -3.98 -11.01
C MET A 227 6.65 -5.04 -12.06
N THR A 228 6.92 -4.61 -13.31
CA THR A 228 7.32 -5.47 -14.43
C THR A 228 8.54 -6.35 -14.15
N SER A 229 9.46 -5.88 -13.28
CA SER A 229 10.64 -6.64 -12.83
C SER A 229 10.30 -7.97 -12.13
N ASN A 230 9.06 -8.14 -11.65
CA ASN A 230 8.57 -9.37 -11.03
C ASN A 230 8.11 -10.46 -12.04
N ASN A 231 8.11 -10.17 -13.34
CA ASN A 231 7.59 -11.08 -14.36
C ASN A 231 6.12 -11.47 -14.07
N VAL A 232 5.24 -10.47 -14.07
CA VAL A 232 3.82 -10.62 -13.67
C VAL A 232 3.09 -11.71 -14.45
N PRO A 233 3.30 -11.90 -15.78
CA PRO A 233 2.68 -13.01 -16.51
C PRO A 233 3.03 -14.39 -15.93
N GLU A 234 4.27 -14.58 -15.44
CA GLU A 234 4.68 -15.84 -14.80
C GLU A 234 4.02 -16.00 -13.42
N LEU A 235 3.92 -14.92 -12.65
CA LEU A 235 3.23 -14.93 -11.35
C LEU A 235 1.77 -15.31 -11.51
N ILE A 236 1.08 -14.76 -12.52
CA ILE A 236 -0.32 -15.11 -12.83
C ILE A 236 -0.45 -16.59 -13.21
N ARG A 237 0.43 -17.11 -14.06
CA ARG A 237 0.41 -18.54 -14.42
C ARG A 237 0.59 -19.46 -13.21
N LYS A 238 1.42 -19.05 -12.25
CA LYS A 238 1.79 -19.85 -11.07
C LYS A 238 0.81 -19.72 -9.92
N TYR A 239 0.26 -18.53 -9.70
CA TYR A 239 -0.48 -18.19 -8.49
C TYR A 239 -1.89 -17.67 -8.75
N GLY A 240 -2.29 -17.44 -9.99
CA GLY A 240 -3.64 -17.01 -10.35
C GLY A 240 -4.70 -17.90 -9.73
N GLY A 241 -5.78 -17.27 -9.23
CA GLY A 241 -6.84 -17.95 -8.46
C GLY A 241 -6.57 -18.03 -6.96
N LYS A 242 -5.34 -17.73 -6.51
CA LYS A 242 -5.02 -17.60 -5.08
C LYS A 242 -4.73 -16.15 -4.68
N ILE A 243 -4.22 -15.37 -5.63
CA ILE A 243 -3.95 -13.94 -5.50
C ILE A 243 -4.11 -13.29 -6.87
N SER A 244 -4.52 -12.04 -6.92
CA SER A 244 -4.57 -11.20 -8.12
C SER A 244 -3.46 -10.16 -8.09
N PHE A 245 -3.08 -9.69 -9.28
CA PHE A 245 -1.97 -8.74 -9.46
C PHE A 245 -2.49 -7.45 -10.07
N MET A 246 -2.26 -6.32 -9.40
CA MET A 246 -2.64 -4.99 -9.85
C MET A 246 -1.37 -4.18 -10.10
N GLY A 247 -1.07 -3.90 -11.38
CA GLY A 247 0.15 -3.20 -11.77
C GLY A 247 0.59 -3.52 -13.18
N ASP A 248 1.85 -3.86 -13.37
CA ASP A 248 2.56 -4.25 -14.61
C ASP A 248 2.60 -3.19 -15.72
N ILE A 249 2.01 -2.00 -15.52
CA ILE A 249 2.25 -0.85 -16.38
C ILE A 249 3.47 -0.13 -15.84
N ASP A 250 4.54 -0.12 -16.61
CA ASP A 250 5.84 0.43 -16.22
C ASP A 250 5.77 1.98 -16.16
N SER A 251 5.70 2.51 -14.94
CA SER A 251 5.62 3.96 -14.72
C SER A 251 6.79 4.71 -15.35
N ALA A 252 7.99 4.15 -15.37
CA ALA A 252 9.15 4.78 -15.99
C ALA A 252 9.03 4.94 -17.52
N LYS A 253 8.17 4.12 -18.15
CA LYS A 253 7.91 4.21 -19.60
C LYS A 253 6.77 5.17 -19.96
N VAL A 254 5.86 5.45 -19.02
CA VAL A 254 4.66 6.23 -19.30
C VAL A 254 4.66 7.60 -18.64
N ASP A 255 5.39 7.77 -17.53
CA ASP A 255 5.39 8.97 -16.71
C ASP A 255 6.76 9.68 -16.73
N TYR A 256 7.00 10.44 -17.81
CA TYR A 256 8.22 11.22 -18.01
C TYR A 256 7.95 12.50 -18.81
N GLU A 257 8.89 13.43 -18.80
CA GLU A 257 8.78 14.67 -19.57
C GLU A 257 8.74 14.37 -21.08
N GLY A 258 7.66 14.77 -21.75
CA GLY A 258 7.46 14.54 -23.20
C GLY A 258 6.78 13.21 -23.52
N TRP A 259 6.16 12.54 -22.55
CA TRP A 259 5.29 11.38 -22.79
C TRP A 259 4.21 11.65 -23.86
N THR A 260 3.73 10.62 -24.51
CA THR A 260 2.63 10.71 -25.50
C THR A 260 1.57 9.65 -25.24
N LYS A 261 0.34 9.91 -25.71
CA LYS A 261 -0.76 8.94 -25.60
C LYS A 261 -0.45 7.61 -26.28
N GLU A 262 0.30 7.64 -27.38
CA GLU A 262 0.70 6.43 -28.13
C GLU A 262 1.64 5.54 -27.29
N VAL A 263 2.57 6.16 -26.56
CA VAL A 263 3.48 5.41 -25.66
C VAL A 263 2.70 4.80 -24.50
N VAL A 264 1.80 5.55 -23.90
CA VAL A 264 0.92 5.05 -22.83
C VAL A 264 0.06 3.90 -23.33
N GLN A 265 -0.61 4.06 -24.50
CA GLN A 265 -1.45 3.02 -25.07
C GLN A 265 -0.63 1.75 -25.39
N ALA A 266 0.58 1.88 -25.95
CA ALA A 266 1.43 0.75 -26.27
C ALA A 266 1.84 -0.04 -25.03
N GLU A 267 2.18 0.63 -23.92
CA GLU A 267 2.56 -0.04 -22.67
C GLU A 267 1.35 -0.73 -21.99
N VAL A 268 0.17 -0.09 -22.01
CA VAL A 268 -1.07 -0.71 -21.51
C VAL A 268 -1.43 -1.93 -22.37
N ASP A 269 -1.30 -1.82 -23.71
CA ASP A 269 -1.55 -2.93 -24.63
C ASP A 269 -0.61 -4.12 -24.37
N ARG A 270 0.68 -3.85 -24.11
CA ARG A 270 1.65 -4.87 -23.73
C ARG A 270 1.22 -5.59 -22.45
N ALA A 271 0.94 -4.84 -21.39
CA ALA A 271 0.57 -5.39 -20.09
C ALA A 271 -0.70 -6.27 -20.20
N CYS A 272 -1.75 -5.77 -20.86
CA CYS A 272 -2.98 -6.53 -21.06
C CYS A 272 -2.78 -7.79 -21.93
N ALA A 273 -1.93 -7.71 -22.96
CA ALA A 273 -1.67 -8.85 -23.84
C ALA A 273 -0.86 -9.97 -23.15
N GLU A 274 0.12 -9.59 -22.33
CA GLU A 274 1.00 -10.53 -21.63
C GLU A 274 0.35 -11.15 -20.40
N CYS A 275 -0.41 -10.35 -19.63
CA CYS A 275 -1.04 -10.77 -18.38
C CYS A 275 -2.42 -11.41 -18.57
N GLY A 276 -3.14 -11.06 -19.64
CA GLY A 276 -4.47 -11.62 -19.93
C GLY A 276 -5.59 -10.99 -19.12
N THR A 277 -6.73 -11.68 -19.04
CA THR A 277 -7.99 -11.12 -18.52
C THR A 277 -8.40 -11.64 -17.13
N LEU A 278 -7.64 -12.56 -16.55
CA LEU A 278 -7.93 -13.17 -15.25
C LEU A 278 -6.78 -12.93 -14.28
N TYR A 279 -7.13 -12.58 -13.04
CA TYR A 279 -6.20 -12.34 -11.93
C TYR A 279 -5.24 -11.17 -12.18
N PHE A 280 -5.59 -10.29 -13.11
CA PHE A 280 -4.83 -9.11 -13.50
C PHE A 280 -5.71 -7.87 -13.53
N ILE A 281 -5.21 -6.80 -12.92
CA ILE A 281 -5.81 -5.46 -12.92
C ILE A 281 -4.74 -4.51 -13.45
N PRO A 282 -4.86 -3.99 -14.69
CA PRO A 282 -3.87 -3.09 -15.25
C PRO A 282 -3.82 -1.78 -14.47
N ASN A 283 -2.64 -1.43 -13.98
CA ASN A 283 -2.40 -0.19 -13.24
C ASN A 283 -0.94 0.25 -13.39
N ALA A 284 -0.68 1.54 -13.26
CA ALA A 284 0.68 2.02 -13.10
C ALA A 284 1.28 1.44 -11.81
N SER A 285 2.53 0.98 -11.90
CA SER A 285 3.21 0.39 -10.73
C SER A 285 3.48 1.43 -9.64
N GLN A 286 3.71 2.70 -10.02
CA GLN A 286 4.02 3.81 -9.12
C GLN A 286 3.29 5.08 -9.54
N GLY A 287 3.19 6.03 -8.62
CA GLY A 287 2.64 7.37 -8.85
C GLY A 287 1.17 7.51 -8.48
N LEU A 288 0.83 8.72 -8.08
CA LEU A 288 -0.53 9.17 -7.79
C LEU A 288 -0.96 10.19 -8.86
N PRO A 289 -2.26 10.44 -9.05
CA PRO A 289 -2.72 11.45 -10.03
C PRO A 289 -2.05 12.83 -9.90
N MET A 290 -1.71 13.20 -8.66
CA MET A 290 -1.07 14.50 -8.36
C MET A 290 0.44 14.51 -8.51
N SER A 291 1.10 13.36 -8.56
CA SER A 291 2.56 13.24 -8.65
C SER A 291 3.06 12.79 -10.03
N THR A 292 2.16 12.41 -10.93
CA THR A 292 2.47 12.11 -12.32
C THR A 292 2.54 13.37 -13.18
N PHE A 293 3.21 13.30 -14.33
CA PHE A 293 3.19 14.39 -15.31
C PHE A 293 1.75 14.69 -15.76
N PRO A 294 1.43 15.96 -16.03
CA PRO A 294 0.05 16.36 -16.37
C PRO A 294 -0.52 15.57 -17.53
N GLY A 295 -1.69 14.95 -17.33
CA GLY A 295 -2.43 14.18 -18.32
C GLY A 295 -2.05 12.70 -18.45
N VAL A 296 -0.99 12.25 -17.81
CA VAL A 296 -0.57 10.83 -17.85
C VAL A 296 -1.65 9.94 -17.25
N TYR A 297 -2.20 10.33 -16.12
CA TYR A 297 -3.20 9.53 -15.43
C TYR A 297 -4.48 9.35 -16.24
N GLU A 298 -4.95 10.43 -16.87
CA GLU A 298 -6.11 10.42 -17.77
C GLU A 298 -5.84 9.56 -19.01
N ALA A 299 -4.62 9.65 -19.58
CA ALA A 299 -4.22 8.82 -20.70
C ALA A 299 -4.13 7.34 -20.35
N LEU A 300 -3.66 7.00 -19.14
CA LEU A 300 -3.66 5.63 -18.62
C LEU A 300 -5.09 5.07 -18.51
N SER A 301 -6.00 5.85 -17.93
CA SER A 301 -7.40 5.46 -17.78
C SER A 301 -8.07 5.25 -19.14
N GLU A 302 -7.84 6.15 -20.10
CA GLU A 302 -8.32 6.00 -21.48
C GLU A 302 -7.76 4.75 -22.17
N ALA A 303 -6.48 4.48 -22.01
CA ALA A 303 -5.82 3.31 -22.60
C ALA A 303 -6.33 1.98 -22.00
N ILE A 304 -6.55 1.92 -20.69
CA ILE A 304 -7.14 0.77 -20.00
C ILE A 304 -8.57 0.53 -20.49
N ASP A 305 -9.38 1.57 -20.64
CA ASP A 305 -10.74 1.47 -21.19
C ASP A 305 -10.75 0.97 -22.64
N ASN A 306 -9.82 1.45 -23.47
CA ASN A 306 -9.62 0.96 -24.84
C ASN A 306 -9.22 -0.51 -24.87
N CYS A 307 -8.32 -0.96 -23.97
CA CYS A 307 -8.01 -2.38 -23.82
C CYS A 307 -9.24 -3.17 -23.38
N SER A 308 -9.96 -2.68 -22.40
CA SER A 308 -11.18 -3.33 -21.90
C SER A 308 -12.18 -3.62 -23.02
N LYS A 309 -12.46 -2.65 -23.89
CA LYS A 309 -13.35 -2.80 -25.04
C LYS A 309 -12.89 -3.88 -26.04
N ARG A 310 -11.59 -4.10 -26.18
CA ARG A 310 -11.03 -5.11 -27.09
C ARG A 310 -11.08 -6.53 -26.49
N TYR A 311 -10.77 -6.64 -25.21
CA TYR A 311 -10.70 -7.95 -24.52
C TYR A 311 -12.07 -8.44 -24.03
N PHE A 312 -13.00 -7.52 -23.76
CA PHE A 312 -14.37 -7.81 -23.33
C PHE A 312 -15.39 -7.15 -24.27
N PRO A 313 -15.46 -7.59 -25.55
CA PRO A 313 -16.43 -7.01 -26.48
C PRO A 313 -17.84 -7.23 -25.95
N ALA A 314 -18.69 -6.20 -26.05
CA ALA A 314 -20.09 -6.32 -25.68
C ALA A 314 -20.68 -7.54 -26.39
N GLN A 315 -21.25 -8.46 -25.64
CA GLN A 315 -22.05 -9.55 -26.24
C GLN A 315 -23.26 -8.87 -26.87
N ASN A 316 -23.27 -8.80 -28.20
CA ASN A 316 -24.45 -8.40 -28.93
C ASN A 316 -25.55 -9.42 -28.58
N GLY A 317 -26.45 -9.05 -27.63
CA GLY A 317 -27.65 -9.78 -27.29
C GLY A 317 -28.71 -9.64 -28.37
#